data_4603610dc790cb38ad6d5f02aa04b2a8
#
_entry.id   4603610dc790cb38ad6d5f02aa04b2a8
#
_cell.length_a   1.000
_cell.length_b   1.000
_cell.length_c   1.000
_cell.angle_alpha   90.00
_cell.angle_beta   90.00
_cell.angle_gamma   90.00
#
_symmetry.space_group_name_H-M   'P 1'
#
loop_
_entity.id
_entity.type
_entity.pdbx_description
1 polymer ?
#
loop_
_entity_poly.entity_id
_entity_poly.type
_entity_poly.pdbx_seq_one_letter_code
_entity_poly.pdbx_strand_id
1 'polypeptide(L)' 'MTDEEKKLLSTFEARLRHLIYLHDELKRENAELKQLLEAKEEEYGKVQAEYRELELNYTNLKTATTISLNG' A
#
# COMPACT_ATOMS: atom_id res chain seq x y z
N MET A 1 -44.46 13.93 -21.21
CA MET A 1 -43.92 13.24 -20.01
C MET A 1 -44.83 13.46 -18.83
N THR A 2 -45.28 12.40 -18.22
CA THR A 2 -46.15 12.44 -17.03
C THR A 2 -45.35 12.85 -15.78
N ASP A 3 -46.08 13.21 -14.72
CA ASP A 3 -45.42 13.58 -13.45
C ASP A 3 -44.71 12.37 -12.84
N GLU A 4 -45.24 11.16 -13.00
CA GLU A 4 -44.60 9.94 -12.55
C GLU A 4 -43.28 9.66 -13.29
N GLU A 5 -43.28 9.87 -14.60
CA GLU A 5 -42.10 9.69 -15.43
C GLU A 5 -41.00 10.70 -15.04
N LYS A 6 -41.38 11.94 -14.76
CA LYS A 6 -40.48 12.98 -14.30
C LYS A 6 -39.86 12.62 -12.96
N LYS A 7 -40.65 12.08 -12.03
CA LYS A 7 -40.16 11.63 -10.73
C LYS A 7 -39.17 10.48 -10.88
N LEU A 8 -39.47 9.51 -11.72
CA LEU A 8 -38.59 8.39 -11.99
C LEU A 8 -37.25 8.86 -12.59
N LEU A 9 -37.33 9.78 -13.54
CA LEU A 9 -36.12 10.34 -14.15
C LEU A 9 -35.27 11.10 -13.14
N SER A 10 -35.91 11.91 -12.28
CA SER A 10 -35.23 12.65 -11.23
C SER A 10 -34.54 11.72 -10.22
N THR A 11 -35.23 10.64 -9.83
CA THR A 11 -34.68 9.62 -8.93
C THR A 11 -33.49 8.93 -9.58
N PHE A 12 -33.61 8.57 -10.83
CA PHE A 12 -32.53 7.94 -11.59
C PHE A 12 -31.30 8.85 -11.68
N GLU A 13 -31.48 10.11 -11.98
CA GLU A 13 -30.40 11.09 -12.03
C GLU A 13 -29.69 11.24 -10.68
N ALA A 14 -30.46 11.28 -9.58
CA ALA A 14 -29.91 11.38 -8.25
C ALA A 14 -29.05 10.15 -7.91
N ARG A 15 -29.55 8.96 -8.25
CA ARG A 15 -28.82 7.70 -8.03
C ARG A 15 -27.55 7.63 -8.88
N LEU A 16 -27.63 8.11 -10.11
CA LEU A 16 -26.49 8.13 -11.00
C LEU A 16 -25.38 9.05 -10.47
N ARG A 17 -25.75 10.24 -10.00
CA ARG A 17 -24.81 11.17 -9.37
C ARG A 17 -24.15 10.55 -8.15
N HIS A 18 -24.92 9.83 -7.34
CA HIS A 18 -24.40 9.16 -6.16
C HIS A 18 -23.41 8.06 -6.54
N LEU A 19 -23.71 7.28 -7.57
CA LEU A 19 -22.79 6.25 -8.08
C LEU A 19 -21.50 6.85 -8.60
N ILE A 20 -21.58 7.97 -9.32
CA ILE A 20 -20.41 8.67 -9.82
C ILE A 20 -19.55 9.15 -8.64
N TYR A 21 -20.18 9.72 -7.62
CA TYR A 21 -19.49 10.15 -6.40
C TYR A 21 -18.76 8.99 -5.73
N LEU A 22 -19.44 7.87 -5.54
CA LEU A 22 -18.84 6.67 -4.93
C LEU A 22 -17.69 6.13 -5.76
N HIS A 23 -17.84 6.14 -7.08
CA HIS A 23 -16.78 5.69 -7.99
C HIS A 23 -15.53 6.56 -7.84
N ASP A 24 -15.71 7.87 -7.80
CA ASP A 24 -14.60 8.82 -7.65
C ASP A 24 -13.91 8.66 -6.29
N GLU A 25 -14.71 8.45 -5.23
CA GLU A 25 -14.16 8.19 -3.88
C GLU A 25 -13.33 6.90 -3.86
N LEU A 26 -13.85 5.82 -4.44
CA LEU A 26 -13.14 4.55 -4.51
C LEU A 26 -11.84 4.67 -5.33
N LYS A 27 -11.88 5.41 -6.41
CA LYS A 27 -10.71 5.65 -7.25
C LYS A 27 -9.62 6.39 -6.48
N ARG A 28 -10.02 7.39 -5.68
CA ARG A 28 -9.10 8.14 -4.84
C ARG A 28 -8.50 7.26 -3.74
N GLU A 29 -9.34 6.51 -3.03
CA GLU A 29 -8.90 5.59 -1.98
C GLU A 29 -7.94 4.53 -2.55
N ASN A 30 -8.25 4.02 -3.73
CA ASN A 30 -7.41 3.05 -4.40
C ASN A 30 -6.02 3.62 -4.71
N ALA A 31 -5.96 4.86 -5.19
CA ALA A 31 -4.70 5.55 -5.46
C ALA A 31 -3.89 5.77 -4.17
N GLU A 32 -4.55 6.17 -3.10
CA GLU A 32 -3.93 6.37 -1.78
C GLU A 32 -3.38 5.05 -1.23
N LEU A 33 -4.14 3.96 -1.35
CA LEU A 33 -3.70 2.64 -0.91
C LEU A 33 -2.50 2.14 -1.70
N LYS A 34 -2.45 2.40 -3.00
CA LYS A 34 -1.30 2.05 -3.83
C LYS A 34 -0.04 2.79 -3.39
N GLN A 35 -0.16 4.08 -3.10
CA GLN A 35 0.96 4.89 -2.60
C GLN A 35 1.44 4.36 -1.25
N LEU A 36 0.53 4.03 -0.37
CA LEU A 36 0.86 3.47 0.94
C LEU A 36 1.58 2.13 0.79
N LEU A 37 1.09 1.28 -0.10
CA LEU A 37 1.71 -0.01 -0.37
C LEU A 37 3.14 0.14 -0.90
N GLU A 38 3.34 1.04 -1.85
CA GLU A 38 4.67 1.33 -2.40
C GLU A 38 5.64 1.81 -1.31
N ALA A 39 5.16 2.70 -0.43
CA ALA A 39 5.96 3.19 0.69
C ALA A 39 6.34 2.06 1.65
N LYS A 40 5.41 1.16 1.93
CA LYS A 40 5.65 0.00 2.81
C LYS A 40 6.60 -1.01 2.18
N GLU A 41 6.51 -1.23 0.88
CA GLU A 41 7.42 -2.11 0.16
C GLU A 41 8.86 -1.57 0.18
N GLU A 42 9.01 -0.26 0.01
CA GLU A 42 10.31 0.40 0.08
C GLU A 42 10.91 0.29 1.48
N GLU A 43 10.09 0.57 2.50
CA GLU A 43 10.49 0.45 3.91
C GLU A 43 10.91 -0.98 4.24
N TYR A 44 10.14 -1.95 3.78
CA TYR A 44 10.45 -3.37 3.97
C TYR A 44 11.77 -3.75 3.31
N GLY A 45 12.01 -3.25 2.10
CA GLY A 45 13.27 -3.48 1.39
C GLY A 45 14.48 -2.96 2.15
N LYS A 46 14.36 -1.78 2.75
CA LYS A 46 15.42 -1.19 3.58
C LYS A 46 15.71 -2.03 4.81
N VAL A 47 14.66 -2.47 5.50
CA VAL A 47 14.79 -3.31 6.69
C VAL A 47 15.45 -4.64 6.34
N GLN A 48 15.07 -5.25 5.22
CA GLN A 48 15.69 -6.48 4.75
C GLN A 48 17.18 -6.31 4.48
N ALA A 49 17.56 -5.20 3.83
CA ALA A 49 18.95 -4.91 3.53
C ALA A 49 19.76 -4.71 4.80
N GLU A 50 19.22 -3.99 5.78
CA GLU A 50 19.85 -3.78 7.10
C GLU A 50 20.01 -5.11 7.85
N TYR A 51 19.02 -5.96 7.78
CA TYR A 51 19.06 -7.28 8.42
C TYR A 51 20.18 -8.15 7.82
N ARG A 52 20.29 -8.16 6.49
CA ARG A 52 21.35 -8.92 5.79
C ARG A 52 22.73 -8.40 6.14
N GLU A 53 22.89 -7.09 6.21
CA GLU A 53 24.13 -6.46 6.61
C GLU A 53 24.51 -6.84 8.03
N LEU A 54 23.56 -6.81 8.93
CA LEU A 54 23.76 -7.20 10.34
C LEU A 54 24.15 -8.68 10.45
N GLU A 55 23.48 -9.57 9.72
CA GLU A 55 23.84 -10.98 9.66
C GLU A 55 25.26 -11.19 9.19
N LEU A 56 25.64 -10.49 8.13
CA LEU A 56 26.99 -10.60 7.57
C LEU A 56 28.03 -10.11 8.56
N ASN A 57 27.77 -8.98 9.22
CA ASN A 57 28.66 -8.43 10.22
C ASN A 57 28.81 -9.37 11.42
N TYR A 58 27.71 -9.98 11.85
CA TYR A 58 27.72 -10.97 12.94
C TYR A 58 28.54 -12.19 12.56
N THR A 59 28.37 -12.71 11.35
CA THR A 59 29.12 -13.85 10.84
C THR A 59 30.62 -13.54 10.75
N ASN A 60 30.97 -12.36 10.26
CA ASN A 60 32.35 -11.92 10.17
C ASN A 60 33.01 -11.77 11.53
N LEU A 61 32.29 -11.20 12.49
CA LEU A 61 32.77 -11.06 13.87
C LEU A 61 32.98 -12.42 14.53
N LYS A 62 32.04 -13.33 14.34
CA LYS A 62 32.13 -14.69 14.86
C LYS A 62 33.32 -15.42 14.29
N THR A 63 33.55 -15.33 12.99
CA THR A 63 34.69 -15.94 12.29
C THR A 63 36.01 -15.36 12.82
N ALA A 64 36.10 -14.04 12.91
CA ALA A 64 37.30 -13.36 13.42
C ALA A 64 37.62 -13.78 14.87
N THR A 65 36.58 -13.87 15.73
CA THR A 65 36.73 -14.31 17.11
C THR A 65 37.22 -15.75 17.18
N THR A 66 36.67 -16.63 16.34
CA THR A 66 37.07 -18.04 16.28
C THR A 66 38.53 -18.17 15.83
N ILE A 67 38.93 -17.46 14.82
CA ILE A 67 40.33 -17.44 14.32
C ILE A 67 41.28 -16.91 15.43
N SER A 68 40.86 -15.84 16.09
CA SER A 68 41.66 -15.23 17.15
C SER A 68 41.85 -16.20 18.37
N LEU A 69 40.81 -16.98 18.69
CA LEU A 69 40.87 -17.96 19.80
C LEU A 69 41.73 -19.18 19.40
N ASN A 70 41.73 -19.57 18.14
CA ASN A 70 42.40 -20.76 17.67
C ASN A 70 43.83 -20.46 17.17
N GLY A 71 44.10 -19.23 16.91
CA GLY A 71 45.37 -18.77 16.38
C GLY A 71 46.19 -18.02 17.37
#